data_2938ee0853d3dcbb871d9bedd7331567
#
_entry.id   2938ee0853d3dcbb871d9bedd7331567
#
_cell.length_a   1.000
_cell.length_b   1.000
_cell.length_c   1.000
_cell.angle_alpha   90.00
_cell.angle_beta   90.00
_cell.angle_gamma   90.00
#
_symmetry.space_group_name_H-M   'P 1'
#
loop_
_entity.id
_entity.type
_entity.pdbx_description
1 polymer ?
#
loop_
_entity_poly.entity_id
_entity_poly.type
_entity_poly.pdbx_seq_one_letter_code
_entity_poly.pdbx_strand_id
1 'polypeptide(L)'
;MSLEQTLQFLPSDATEAIVEGNFSKPFLKALGFEDLEMVPQFPVSNRAVDHAARKNTSNDIFLESFKNPHLYMEVKARSENLADQCHPNYCRAAQQLKHYLLDPASKSVKWGLLTNSLHAQLFRKHGKVVHPVTPCLPLDGDIKRVVKDLKQHLESPRRALIVAVYNNKGGVGKTTTTLNLAATLALLKKRVLVVDFDPNQSDLGDALNLKPLRGKILDILKSKEADARDIITSYKFEHPKLPEPLGFDVILADEDLISDVDEAKLKQQVKLHALRRVLESVQGEYDYILIDAPPNWRVFAQKAIYAADVVLIPARHDNLHSLQNAGMAITRFIPEMQAERRRFGEAGPMALPIFMNNAFRISDAQLQLMHQAVAKIIKDGRSSPTKFDLTPYFYPKFRKGHKDLRMISIPYMAYISRADFMHIPAAFAFKPAREQYLNLVKEYFL
;
A
#
# COMPACT_ATOMS: atom_id res chain seq x y z
N MET A 1 -2.59 22.66 30.98
CA MET A 1 -3.01 21.27 31.31
C MET A 1 -2.17 20.34 30.48
N SER A 2 -1.57 19.29 31.07
CA SER A 2 -0.82 18.29 30.28
C SER A 2 -1.80 17.45 29.48
N LEU A 3 -1.30 16.76 28.41
CA LEU A 3 -2.14 15.89 27.60
C LEU A 3 -2.74 14.74 28.42
N GLU A 4 -1.97 14.20 29.39
CA GLU A 4 -2.46 13.18 30.30
C GLU A 4 -3.62 13.69 31.20
N GLN A 5 -3.49 14.90 31.74
CA GLN A 5 -4.57 15.53 32.50
C GLN A 5 -5.80 15.72 31.63
N THR A 6 -5.63 16.20 30.40
CA THR A 6 -6.75 16.37 29.46
C THR A 6 -7.49 15.06 29.24
N LEU A 7 -6.78 13.95 29.06
CA LEU A 7 -7.41 12.64 28.86
C LEU A 7 -8.20 12.14 30.09
N GLN A 8 -7.71 12.42 31.27
CA GLN A 8 -8.35 12.05 32.55
C GLN A 8 -9.63 12.85 32.81
N PHE A 9 -9.66 14.13 32.42
CA PHE A 9 -10.81 15.00 32.65
C PHE A 9 -11.92 14.87 31.59
N LEU A 10 -11.65 14.24 30.45
CA LEU A 10 -12.67 14.03 29.45
C LEU A 10 -13.71 12.99 29.93
N PRO A 11 -15.02 13.29 29.84
CA PRO A 11 -16.09 12.34 30.15
C PRO A 11 -15.96 11.04 29.34
N SER A 12 -16.36 9.91 29.93
CA SER A 12 -16.33 8.62 29.24
C SER A 12 -17.22 8.58 27.99
N ASP A 13 -18.27 9.38 27.97
CA ASP A 13 -19.25 9.55 26.89
C ASP A 13 -19.05 10.86 26.10
N ALA A 14 -17.86 11.46 26.16
CA ALA A 14 -17.57 12.73 25.51
C ALA A 14 -17.97 12.69 24.02
N THR A 15 -18.81 13.64 23.64
CA THR A 15 -19.23 13.84 22.25
C THR A 15 -18.05 14.28 21.37
N GLU A 16 -18.23 14.20 20.05
CA GLU A 16 -17.22 14.64 19.08
C GLU A 16 -16.77 16.10 19.36
N ALA A 17 -17.73 17.01 19.60
CA ALA A 17 -17.44 18.41 19.92
C ALA A 17 -16.64 18.60 21.23
N ILE A 18 -16.88 17.77 22.25
CA ILE A 18 -16.13 17.82 23.51
C ILE A 18 -14.69 17.30 23.29
N VAL A 19 -14.52 16.21 22.53
CA VAL A 19 -13.21 15.67 22.18
C VAL A 19 -12.44 16.67 21.31
N GLU A 20 -13.07 17.22 20.28
CA GLU A 20 -12.46 18.20 19.39
C GLU A 20 -11.98 19.45 20.18
N GLY A 21 -12.87 20.04 20.98
CA GLY A 21 -12.57 21.29 21.69
C GLY A 21 -11.50 21.15 22.77
N ASN A 22 -11.41 20.01 23.44
CA ASN A 22 -10.49 19.85 24.59
C ASN A 22 -9.25 19.04 24.31
N PHE A 23 -9.33 18.04 23.43
CA PHE A 23 -8.22 17.09 23.21
C PHE A 23 -7.38 17.42 21.97
N SER A 24 -8.02 17.87 20.88
CA SER A 24 -7.36 17.96 19.57
C SER A 24 -6.14 18.86 19.56
N LYS A 25 -6.29 20.09 20.08
CA LYS A 25 -5.21 21.08 20.12
C LYS A 25 -4.05 20.64 21.04
N PRO A 26 -4.27 20.17 22.28
CA PRO A 26 -3.23 19.58 23.12
C PRO A 26 -2.51 18.41 22.46
N PHE A 27 -3.24 17.55 21.72
CA PHE A 27 -2.65 16.40 21.05
C PHE A 27 -1.77 16.82 19.87
N LEU A 28 -2.23 17.76 19.02
CA LEU A 28 -1.40 18.30 17.94
C LEU A 28 -0.17 19.03 18.46
N LYS A 29 -0.27 19.76 19.59
CA LYS A 29 0.90 20.36 20.26
C LYS A 29 1.90 19.31 20.71
N ALA A 30 1.44 18.22 21.31
CA ALA A 30 2.32 17.10 21.71
C ALA A 30 3.00 16.47 20.49
N LEU A 31 2.34 16.42 19.33
CA LEU A 31 2.93 15.99 18.04
C LEU A 31 3.91 17.02 17.46
N GLY A 32 4.06 18.18 18.09
CA GLY A 32 5.07 19.17 17.76
C GLY A 32 4.55 20.36 16.95
N PHE A 33 3.25 20.53 16.74
CA PHE A 33 2.69 21.71 16.07
C PHE A 33 2.43 22.86 17.07
N GLU A 34 2.65 24.09 16.63
CA GLU A 34 2.38 25.31 17.40
C GLU A 34 0.99 25.87 17.09
N ASP A 35 0.53 26.85 17.88
CA ASP A 35 -0.81 27.44 17.72
C ASP A 35 -1.07 28.02 16.32
N LEU A 36 -0.07 28.65 15.72
CA LEU A 36 -0.14 29.24 14.38
C LEU A 36 0.05 28.20 13.24
N GLU A 37 0.28 26.94 13.59
CA GLU A 37 0.51 25.81 12.68
C GLU A 37 -0.71 24.89 12.56
N MET A 38 -1.81 25.24 13.20
CA MET A 38 -3.04 24.44 13.27
C MET A 38 -4.26 25.29 12.91
N VAL A 39 -5.14 24.73 12.08
CA VAL A 39 -6.40 25.34 11.68
C VAL A 39 -7.54 24.38 12.00
N PRO A 40 -8.45 24.74 12.93
CA PRO A 40 -9.67 23.96 13.18
C PRO A 40 -10.66 24.14 12.03
N GLN A 41 -11.54 23.15 11.84
CA GLN A 41 -12.61 23.15 10.82
C GLN A 41 -12.10 23.59 9.44
N PHE A 42 -10.98 22.97 9.02
CA PHE A 42 -10.28 23.35 7.78
C PHE A 42 -11.12 22.99 6.54
N PRO A 43 -11.38 23.95 5.63
CA PRO A 43 -12.23 23.73 4.47
C PRO A 43 -11.55 22.79 3.45
N VAL A 44 -12.30 21.75 3.03
CA VAL A 44 -11.90 20.80 1.98
C VAL A 44 -13.07 20.67 1.01
N SER A 45 -12.98 21.33 -0.13
CA SER A 45 -14.09 21.41 -1.11
C SER A 45 -15.41 21.88 -0.45
N ASN A 46 -16.45 21.06 -0.42
CA ASN A 46 -17.76 21.38 0.16
C ASN A 46 -17.92 20.90 1.62
N ARG A 47 -16.83 20.56 2.29
CA ARG A 47 -16.81 20.00 3.65
C ARG A 47 -15.70 20.67 4.47
N ALA A 48 -15.62 20.32 5.73
CA ALA A 48 -14.49 20.67 6.58
C ALA A 48 -13.94 19.40 7.25
N VAL A 49 -12.64 19.31 7.41
CA VAL A 49 -11.98 18.35 8.30
C VAL A 49 -11.77 19.01 9.65
N ASP A 50 -11.87 18.27 10.74
CA ASP A 50 -11.84 18.83 12.09
C ASP A 50 -10.61 19.68 12.36
N HIS A 51 -9.42 19.19 11.96
CA HIS A 51 -8.20 20.00 12.03
C HIS A 51 -7.28 19.74 10.84
N ALA A 52 -6.60 20.78 10.41
CA ALA A 52 -5.42 20.67 9.54
C ALA A 52 -4.20 21.24 10.23
N ALA A 53 -3.03 20.67 9.95
CA ALA A 53 -1.77 21.16 10.51
C ALA A 53 -0.64 21.15 9.46
N ARG A 54 0.27 22.13 9.59
CA ARG A 54 1.46 22.29 8.78
C ARG A 54 2.50 23.14 9.53
N LYS A 55 3.77 22.77 9.41
CA LYS A 55 4.85 23.62 9.92
C LYS A 55 4.93 24.94 9.17
N ASN A 56 5.07 26.03 9.92
CA ASN A 56 5.29 27.34 9.37
C ASN A 56 6.68 27.43 8.71
N THR A 57 6.80 28.32 7.74
CA THR A 57 8.08 28.71 7.16
C THR A 57 8.36 30.19 7.47
N SER A 58 9.56 30.68 7.20
CA SER A 58 9.92 32.08 7.44
C SER A 58 8.99 33.09 6.75
N ASN A 59 8.33 32.68 5.65
CA ASN A 59 7.52 33.58 4.82
C ASN A 59 6.05 33.15 4.70
N ASP A 60 5.59 32.13 5.44
CA ASP A 60 4.22 31.62 5.31
C ASP A 60 3.75 31.01 6.63
N ILE A 61 2.83 31.70 7.28
CA ILE A 61 2.12 31.27 8.50
C ILE A 61 0.87 30.52 8.09
N PHE A 62 0.72 29.26 8.55
CA PHE A 62 -0.35 28.39 8.11
C PHE A 62 -1.73 28.89 8.53
N LEU A 63 -1.88 29.39 9.76
CA LEU A 63 -3.14 29.92 10.27
C LEU A 63 -3.65 31.13 9.46
N GLU A 64 -2.78 31.87 8.80
CA GLU A 64 -3.14 33.04 7.97
C GLU A 64 -3.36 32.65 6.50
N SER A 65 -2.52 31.74 5.98
CA SER A 65 -2.51 31.40 4.55
C SER A 65 -3.52 30.33 4.16
N PHE A 66 -3.84 29.41 5.05
CA PHE A 66 -4.66 28.21 4.77
C PHE A 66 -4.13 27.36 3.60
N LYS A 67 -2.82 27.45 3.29
CA LYS A 67 -2.23 26.79 2.10
C LYS A 67 -1.41 25.58 2.47
N ASN A 68 -1.46 24.59 1.59
CA ASN A 68 -0.58 23.42 1.62
C ASN A 68 -0.58 22.67 2.97
N PRO A 69 -1.74 22.29 3.54
CA PRO A 69 -1.77 21.48 4.76
C PRO A 69 -0.95 20.19 4.59
N HIS A 70 -0.33 19.73 5.68
CA HIS A 70 0.51 18.54 5.69
C HIS A 70 -0.18 17.35 6.35
N LEU A 71 -0.94 17.61 7.40
CA LEU A 71 -1.70 16.65 8.19
C LEU A 71 -3.16 17.06 8.24
N TYR A 72 -4.08 16.10 8.09
CA TYR A 72 -5.47 16.21 8.49
C TYR A 72 -5.73 15.35 9.73
N MET A 73 -6.51 15.84 10.65
CA MET A 73 -6.99 15.09 11.81
C MET A 73 -8.51 15.06 11.81
N GLU A 74 -9.05 13.86 11.89
CA GLU A 74 -10.47 13.56 12.02
C GLU A 74 -10.72 13.05 13.44
N VAL A 75 -11.69 13.65 14.11
CA VAL A 75 -12.06 13.36 15.49
C VAL A 75 -13.39 12.64 15.53
N LYS A 76 -13.57 11.76 16.50
CA LYS A 76 -14.83 11.06 16.75
C LYS A 76 -15.19 11.09 18.22
N ALA A 77 -16.48 10.88 18.53
CA ALA A 77 -16.95 10.73 19.90
C ALA A 77 -16.28 9.51 20.57
N ARG A 78 -16.10 9.57 21.89
CA ARG A 78 -15.57 8.44 22.68
C ARG A 78 -16.41 7.18 22.57
N SER A 79 -17.71 7.30 22.36
CA SER A 79 -18.63 6.18 22.15
C SER A 79 -18.42 5.44 20.83
N GLU A 80 -17.69 6.03 19.86
CA GLU A 80 -17.39 5.34 18.61
C GLU A 80 -16.22 4.35 18.78
N ASN A 81 -16.48 3.07 18.46
CA ASN A 81 -15.45 2.05 18.56
C ASN A 81 -14.44 2.19 17.42
N LEU A 82 -13.25 2.68 17.75
CA LEU A 82 -12.09 2.74 16.85
C LEU A 82 -11.09 1.61 17.11
N ALA A 83 -11.19 0.88 18.21
CA ALA A 83 -10.26 -0.21 18.56
C ALA A 83 -10.34 -1.38 17.58
N ASP A 84 -11.53 -1.70 17.10
CA ASP A 84 -11.76 -2.77 16.14
C ASP A 84 -11.86 -2.21 14.72
N GLN A 85 -10.84 -2.49 13.90
CA GLN A 85 -10.78 -2.05 12.51
C GLN A 85 -11.86 -2.68 11.60
N CYS A 86 -12.52 -3.74 12.04
CA CYS A 86 -13.68 -4.32 11.36
C CYS A 86 -15.01 -3.69 11.79
N HIS A 87 -15.01 -2.89 12.85
CA HIS A 87 -16.23 -2.27 13.36
C HIS A 87 -16.77 -1.22 12.37
N PRO A 88 -18.10 -1.13 12.14
CA PRO A 88 -18.70 -0.19 11.20
C PRO A 88 -18.35 1.29 11.47
N ASN A 89 -18.21 1.69 12.74
CA ASN A 89 -17.82 3.07 13.11
C ASN A 89 -16.39 3.37 12.62
N TYR A 90 -15.43 2.48 12.90
CA TYR A 90 -14.07 2.63 12.40
C TYR A 90 -14.05 2.71 10.87
N CYS A 91 -14.74 1.78 10.18
CA CYS A 91 -14.76 1.78 8.71
C CYS A 91 -15.30 3.09 8.14
N ARG A 92 -16.36 3.67 8.75
CA ARG A 92 -16.93 4.96 8.33
C ARG A 92 -15.96 6.11 8.56
N ALA A 93 -15.37 6.20 9.76
CA ALA A 93 -14.44 7.25 10.13
C ALA A 93 -13.17 7.22 9.26
N ALA A 94 -12.58 6.04 9.06
CA ALA A 94 -11.43 5.85 8.18
C ALA A 94 -11.74 6.19 6.71
N GLN A 95 -12.95 5.85 6.24
CA GLN A 95 -13.39 6.20 4.90
C GLN A 95 -13.64 7.71 4.75
N GLN A 96 -14.15 8.37 5.76
CA GLN A 96 -14.34 9.83 5.79
C GLN A 96 -12.98 10.53 5.70
N LEU A 97 -12.01 10.16 6.54
CA LEU A 97 -10.66 10.70 6.49
C LEU A 97 -10.01 10.44 5.12
N LYS A 98 -10.17 9.23 4.56
CA LYS A 98 -9.67 8.90 3.22
C LYS A 98 -10.28 9.81 2.14
N HIS A 99 -11.57 10.15 2.23
CA HIS A 99 -12.19 11.06 1.29
C HIS A 99 -11.57 12.47 1.35
N TYR A 100 -11.29 13.00 2.53
CA TYR A 100 -10.58 14.28 2.67
C TYR A 100 -9.17 14.22 2.09
N LEU A 101 -8.43 13.16 2.39
CA LEU A 101 -7.06 12.99 1.91
C LEU A 101 -6.98 12.88 0.38
N LEU A 102 -7.99 12.27 -0.26
CA LEU A 102 -8.04 12.07 -1.71
C LEU A 102 -8.76 13.19 -2.47
N ASP A 103 -9.26 14.20 -1.77
CA ASP A 103 -9.88 15.37 -2.41
C ASP A 103 -8.85 16.08 -3.32
N PRO A 104 -9.25 16.56 -4.51
CA PRO A 104 -8.36 17.29 -5.41
C PRO A 104 -7.70 18.53 -4.78
N ALA A 105 -8.34 19.16 -3.79
CA ALA A 105 -7.78 20.29 -3.04
C ALA A 105 -6.69 19.87 -2.05
N SER A 106 -6.59 18.57 -1.71
CA SER A 106 -5.69 18.04 -0.68
C SER A 106 -4.37 17.50 -1.23
N LYS A 107 -3.84 18.06 -2.32
CA LYS A 107 -2.61 17.54 -3.00
C LYS A 107 -1.38 17.55 -2.11
N SER A 108 -1.25 18.54 -1.25
CA SER A 108 -0.10 18.73 -0.35
C SER A 108 -0.14 17.81 0.87
N VAL A 109 -1.34 17.35 1.26
CA VAL A 109 -1.53 16.54 2.47
C VAL A 109 -0.85 15.19 2.31
N LYS A 110 -0.06 14.81 3.31
CA LYS A 110 0.69 13.55 3.35
C LYS A 110 0.15 12.59 4.41
N TRP A 111 -0.46 13.12 5.46
CA TRP A 111 -0.82 12.39 6.65
C TRP A 111 -2.28 12.60 7.02
N GLY A 112 -2.90 11.56 7.54
CA GLY A 112 -4.21 11.60 8.16
C GLY A 112 -4.13 10.98 9.55
N LEU A 113 -4.69 11.62 10.54
CA LEU A 113 -4.79 11.17 11.91
C LEU A 113 -6.26 10.97 12.27
N LEU A 114 -6.65 9.78 12.67
CA LEU A 114 -7.98 9.45 13.16
C LEU A 114 -7.91 9.22 14.67
N THR A 115 -8.77 9.86 15.45
CA THR A 115 -8.80 9.70 16.90
C THR A 115 -10.19 9.91 17.49
N ASN A 116 -10.44 9.27 18.66
CA ASN A 116 -11.58 9.56 19.53
C ASN A 116 -11.14 9.85 20.97
N SER A 117 -9.89 10.27 21.17
CA SER A 117 -9.21 10.42 22.46
C SER A 117 -9.00 9.15 23.30
N LEU A 118 -9.57 8.02 22.93
CA LEU A 118 -9.26 6.69 23.50
C LEU A 118 -8.28 5.93 22.62
N HIS A 119 -8.34 6.17 21.33
CA HIS A 119 -7.50 5.54 20.33
C HIS A 119 -7.04 6.57 19.30
N ALA A 120 -5.86 6.34 18.72
CA ALA A 120 -5.35 7.10 17.59
C ALA A 120 -4.72 6.19 16.54
N GLN A 121 -4.90 6.54 15.26
CA GLN A 121 -4.27 5.84 14.15
C GLN A 121 -3.77 6.82 13.11
N LEU A 122 -2.52 6.63 12.68
CA LEU A 122 -1.90 7.45 11.65
C LEU A 122 -1.98 6.75 10.29
N PHE A 123 -2.43 7.51 9.30
CA PHE A 123 -2.49 7.10 7.90
C PHE A 123 -1.52 7.91 7.07
N ARG A 124 -0.95 7.27 6.06
CA ARG A 124 -0.13 7.94 5.06
C ARG A 124 -0.84 7.97 3.72
N LYS A 125 -0.74 9.10 3.03
CA LYS A 125 -1.14 9.25 1.64
C LYS A 125 0.07 9.20 0.74
N HIS A 126 0.07 8.28 -0.23
CA HIS A 126 1.05 8.16 -1.29
C HIS A 126 0.32 8.13 -2.64
N GLY A 127 0.20 9.28 -3.31
CA GLY A 127 -0.69 9.42 -4.45
C GLY A 127 -2.15 9.13 -4.08
N LYS A 128 -2.78 8.16 -4.75
CA LYS A 128 -4.14 7.68 -4.43
C LYS A 128 -4.19 6.62 -3.33
N VAL A 129 -3.06 6.08 -2.92
CA VAL A 129 -3.00 5.10 -1.85
C VAL A 129 -3.04 5.83 -0.51
N VAL A 130 -4.05 5.52 0.30
CA VAL A 130 -4.12 5.91 1.71
C VAL A 130 -4.09 4.62 2.53
N HIS A 131 -3.05 4.46 3.33
CA HIS A 131 -2.85 3.25 4.12
C HIS A 131 -2.46 3.59 5.56
N PRO A 132 -2.84 2.78 6.57
CA PRO A 132 -2.39 2.98 7.93
C PRO A 132 -0.90 2.68 8.04
N VAL A 133 -0.17 3.49 8.80
CA VAL A 133 1.24 3.25 9.16
C VAL A 133 1.40 2.77 10.59
N THR A 134 0.39 3.02 11.44
CA THR A 134 0.30 2.46 12.78
C THR A 134 -0.93 1.57 12.91
N PRO A 135 -0.95 0.60 13.84
CA PRO A 135 -2.21 0.03 14.29
C PRO A 135 -3.06 1.12 14.96
N CYS A 136 -4.28 0.80 15.31
CA CYS A 136 -5.08 1.69 16.15
C CYS A 136 -4.50 1.62 17.59
N LEU A 137 -3.79 2.68 17.99
CA LEU A 137 -3.03 2.74 19.25
C LEU A 137 -3.94 3.20 20.38
N PRO A 138 -4.02 2.48 21.53
CA PRO A 138 -4.74 2.95 22.71
C PRO A 138 -4.00 4.14 23.34
N LEU A 139 -4.74 5.14 23.81
CA LEU A 139 -4.22 6.37 24.43
C LEU A 139 -4.35 6.38 25.96
N ASP A 140 -4.96 5.34 26.55
CA ASP A 140 -5.18 5.20 27.99
C ASP A 140 -3.97 4.66 28.76
N GLY A 141 -2.91 4.26 28.05
CA GLY A 141 -1.65 3.78 28.63
C GLY A 141 -0.54 4.83 28.61
N ASP A 142 0.61 4.46 28.07
CA ASP A 142 1.75 5.37 27.90
C ASP A 142 1.56 6.29 26.68
N ILE A 143 0.80 7.37 26.86
CA ILE A 143 0.54 8.36 25.81
C ILE A 143 1.82 9.04 25.31
N LYS A 144 2.83 9.20 26.17
CA LYS A 144 4.12 9.80 25.77
C LYS A 144 4.82 8.95 24.73
N ARG A 145 4.78 7.62 24.92
CA ARG A 145 5.30 6.68 23.93
C ARG A 145 4.53 6.76 22.63
N VAL A 146 3.20 6.77 22.70
CA VAL A 146 2.35 6.88 21.49
C VAL A 146 2.64 8.18 20.73
N VAL A 147 2.71 9.31 21.43
CA VAL A 147 3.07 10.60 20.82
C VAL A 147 4.45 10.56 20.19
N LYS A 148 5.43 9.98 20.87
CA LYS A 148 6.80 9.82 20.33
C LYS A 148 6.80 9.00 19.04
N ASP A 149 6.09 7.88 19.02
CA ASP A 149 6.01 6.99 17.85
C ASP A 149 5.32 7.69 16.67
N LEU A 150 4.19 8.36 16.90
CA LEU A 150 3.48 9.14 15.89
C LEU A 150 4.36 10.28 15.32
N LYS A 151 5.04 11.02 16.21
CA LYS A 151 5.94 12.11 15.82
C LYS A 151 7.10 11.61 14.97
N GLN A 152 7.70 10.48 15.33
CA GLN A 152 8.75 9.84 14.53
C GLN A 152 8.30 9.53 13.11
N HIS A 153 7.06 9.06 12.93
CA HIS A 153 6.49 8.84 11.60
C HIS A 153 6.29 10.14 10.83
N LEU A 154 5.76 11.18 11.47
CA LEU A 154 5.51 12.50 10.85
C LEU A 154 6.80 13.18 10.38
N GLU A 155 7.89 13.02 11.14
CA GLU A 155 9.21 13.61 10.88
C GLU A 155 10.09 12.74 9.96
N SER A 156 9.67 11.49 9.69
CA SER A 156 10.44 10.57 8.84
C SER A 156 10.57 11.11 7.41
N PRO A 157 11.75 10.92 6.78
CA PRO A 157 11.94 11.27 5.38
C PRO A 157 10.97 10.52 4.48
N ARG A 158 10.86 10.94 3.21
CA ARG A 158 10.02 10.24 2.21
C ARG A 158 10.31 8.74 2.25
N ARG A 159 9.29 7.96 2.59
CA ARG A 159 9.35 6.52 2.51
C ARG A 159 8.73 6.08 1.19
N ALA A 160 9.37 5.14 0.49
CA ALA A 160 8.77 4.46 -0.64
C ALA A 160 7.43 3.81 -0.24
N LEU A 161 6.50 3.71 -1.19
CA LEU A 161 5.37 2.80 -1.05
C LEU A 161 5.84 1.41 -1.47
N ILE A 162 5.74 0.44 -0.57
CA ILE A 162 6.09 -0.96 -0.83
C ILE A 162 4.85 -1.69 -1.33
N VAL A 163 4.91 -2.19 -2.57
CA VAL A 163 3.80 -2.86 -3.25
C VAL A 163 4.19 -4.31 -3.56
N ALA A 164 3.52 -5.29 -2.96
CA ALA A 164 3.65 -6.67 -3.40
C ALA A 164 2.66 -6.97 -4.52
N VAL A 165 3.12 -7.55 -5.62
CA VAL A 165 2.26 -8.05 -6.70
C VAL A 165 2.03 -9.53 -6.45
N TYR A 166 0.81 -9.90 -6.04
CA TYR A 166 0.54 -11.26 -5.58
C TYR A 166 -0.80 -11.83 -6.04
N ASN A 167 -0.79 -13.07 -6.43
CA ASN A 167 -1.95 -13.97 -6.51
C ASN A 167 -1.43 -15.39 -6.35
N ASN A 168 -2.15 -16.21 -5.58
CA ASN A 168 -1.81 -17.63 -5.34
C ASN A 168 -2.09 -18.52 -6.58
N LYS A 169 -1.89 -17.96 -7.79
CA LYS A 169 -2.04 -18.65 -9.07
C LYS A 169 -0.91 -18.24 -10.01
N GLY A 170 -0.25 -19.23 -10.61
CA GLY A 170 0.73 -19.03 -11.68
C GLY A 170 0.07 -18.51 -12.96
N GLY A 171 0.82 -17.80 -13.81
CA GLY A 171 0.39 -17.36 -15.12
C GLY A 171 -0.65 -16.23 -15.12
N VAL A 172 -0.86 -15.52 -14.00
CA VAL A 172 -1.73 -14.33 -13.96
C VAL A 172 -1.00 -13.04 -14.35
N GLY A 173 0.30 -13.12 -14.65
CA GLY A 173 1.13 -12.00 -15.10
C GLY A 173 1.65 -11.11 -13.97
N LYS A 174 2.04 -11.68 -12.84
CA LYS A 174 2.67 -10.94 -11.72
C LYS A 174 3.95 -10.25 -12.18
N THR A 175 4.94 -11.02 -12.64
CA THR A 175 6.25 -10.53 -13.13
C THR A 175 6.09 -9.51 -14.25
N THR A 176 5.28 -9.81 -15.25
CA THR A 176 4.95 -8.88 -16.35
C THR A 176 4.37 -7.57 -15.83
N THR A 177 3.46 -7.64 -14.86
CA THR A 177 2.86 -6.46 -14.22
C THR A 177 3.91 -5.66 -13.46
N THR A 178 4.73 -6.32 -12.66
CA THR A 178 5.80 -5.69 -11.85
C THR A 178 6.76 -4.91 -12.74
N LEU A 179 7.27 -5.54 -13.80
CA LEU A 179 8.21 -4.91 -14.73
C LEU A 179 7.61 -3.72 -15.49
N ASN A 180 6.38 -3.88 -16.00
CA ASN A 180 5.75 -2.80 -16.76
C ASN A 180 5.26 -1.64 -15.87
N LEU A 181 4.89 -1.92 -14.61
CA LEU A 181 4.66 -0.86 -13.62
C LEU A 181 5.94 -0.11 -13.31
N ALA A 182 7.05 -0.81 -13.06
CA ALA A 182 8.34 -0.19 -12.81
C ALA A 182 8.76 0.72 -13.97
N ALA A 183 8.69 0.22 -15.20
CA ALA A 183 8.98 0.98 -16.40
C ALA A 183 8.09 2.22 -16.54
N THR A 184 6.78 2.08 -16.27
CA THR A 184 5.84 3.20 -16.37
C THR A 184 6.09 4.26 -15.31
N LEU A 185 6.39 3.85 -14.08
CA LEU A 185 6.75 4.77 -12.99
C LEU A 185 8.08 5.48 -13.29
N ALA A 186 9.07 4.78 -13.86
CA ALA A 186 10.34 5.38 -14.29
C ALA A 186 10.12 6.43 -15.41
N LEU A 187 9.24 6.16 -16.38
CA LEU A 187 8.81 7.15 -17.38
C LEU A 187 8.20 8.41 -16.74
N LEU A 188 7.55 8.26 -15.61
CA LEU A 188 6.99 9.35 -14.80
C LEU A 188 8.01 9.97 -13.83
N LYS A 189 9.30 9.71 -14.04
CA LYS A 189 10.42 10.24 -13.22
C LYS A 189 10.34 9.83 -11.75
N LYS A 190 9.76 8.66 -11.45
CA LYS A 190 9.77 8.07 -10.12
C LYS A 190 11.00 7.17 -9.97
N ARG A 191 11.61 7.18 -8.80
CA ARG A 191 12.68 6.25 -8.43
C ARG A 191 12.03 4.95 -7.98
N VAL A 192 12.36 3.86 -8.64
CA VAL A 192 11.72 2.56 -8.42
C VAL A 192 12.77 1.50 -8.15
N LEU A 193 12.53 0.71 -7.10
CA LEU A 193 13.24 -0.54 -6.84
C LEU A 193 12.28 -1.70 -7.09
N VAL A 194 12.73 -2.68 -7.86
CA VAL A 194 12.03 -3.95 -8.08
C VAL A 194 12.73 -5.03 -7.30
N VAL A 195 11.98 -5.90 -6.64
CA VAL A 195 12.52 -7.05 -5.90
C VAL A 195 11.96 -8.33 -6.51
N ASP A 196 12.82 -9.12 -7.13
CA ASP A 196 12.50 -10.48 -7.54
C ASP A 196 12.52 -11.38 -6.30
N PHE A 197 11.36 -11.85 -5.90
CA PHE A 197 11.21 -12.65 -4.70
C PHE A 197 10.55 -14.01 -4.98
N ASP A 198 10.52 -14.42 -6.27
CA ASP A 198 10.10 -15.76 -6.68
C ASP A 198 11.32 -16.68 -6.85
N PRO A 199 11.63 -17.54 -5.87
CA PRO A 199 12.82 -18.38 -5.92
C PRO A 199 12.74 -19.51 -6.97
N ASN A 200 11.53 -19.80 -7.49
CA ASN A 200 11.33 -20.95 -8.39
C ASN A 200 11.48 -20.59 -9.87
N GLN A 201 11.41 -19.31 -10.17
CA GLN A 201 11.35 -18.83 -11.55
C GLN A 201 12.12 -17.52 -11.63
N SER A 202 13.41 -17.47 -11.71
CA SER A 202 14.18 -16.20 -11.89
C SER A 202 13.74 -15.39 -13.14
N ASP A 203 12.43 -15.45 -13.44
CA ASP A 203 11.79 -14.90 -14.64
C ASP A 203 12.05 -13.39 -14.80
N LEU A 204 12.20 -12.67 -13.68
CA LEU A 204 12.40 -11.22 -13.70
C LEU A 204 13.83 -10.88 -14.17
N GLY A 205 14.84 -11.59 -13.66
CA GLY A 205 16.22 -11.46 -14.09
C GLY A 205 16.38 -11.80 -15.58
N ASP A 206 15.78 -12.90 -16.00
CA ASP A 206 15.83 -13.36 -17.40
C ASP A 206 15.10 -12.37 -18.33
N ALA A 207 13.93 -11.87 -17.93
CA ALA A 207 13.17 -10.88 -18.71
C ALA A 207 13.93 -9.56 -18.93
N LEU A 208 14.89 -9.24 -18.07
CA LEU A 208 15.72 -8.03 -18.17
C LEU A 208 17.14 -8.31 -18.68
N ASN A 209 17.48 -9.59 -18.94
CA ASN A 209 18.84 -10.04 -19.23
C ASN A 209 19.86 -9.56 -18.17
N LEU A 210 19.47 -9.60 -16.90
CA LEU A 210 20.31 -9.25 -15.76
C LEU A 210 20.71 -10.50 -15.00
N LYS A 211 21.93 -10.50 -14.49
CA LYS A 211 22.43 -11.53 -13.58
C LYS A 211 22.67 -10.95 -12.21
N PRO A 212 22.44 -11.73 -11.13
CA PRO A 212 22.76 -11.28 -9.78
C PRO A 212 24.21 -10.79 -9.68
N LEU A 213 24.40 -9.60 -9.12
CA LEU A 213 25.72 -9.14 -8.73
C LEU A 213 26.18 -9.87 -7.45
N ARG A 214 27.33 -9.51 -6.95
CA ARG A 214 27.92 -10.07 -5.74
C ARG A 214 26.96 -9.92 -4.55
N GLY A 215 26.76 -10.99 -3.81
CA GLY A 215 25.93 -11.03 -2.62
C GLY A 215 24.57 -11.66 -2.90
N LYS A 216 24.23 -12.58 -2.04
CA LYS A 216 23.02 -13.38 -2.16
C LYS A 216 21.95 -12.73 -1.32
N ILE A 217 20.77 -12.55 -1.89
CA ILE A 217 19.61 -12.02 -1.15
C ILE A 217 19.34 -12.84 0.12
N LEU A 218 19.59 -14.17 0.07
CA LEU A 218 19.42 -15.04 1.22
C LEU A 218 20.38 -14.68 2.37
N ASP A 219 21.63 -14.34 2.09
CA ASP A 219 22.63 -13.96 3.11
C ASP A 219 22.24 -12.63 3.77
N ILE A 220 21.76 -11.69 2.97
CA ILE A 220 21.26 -10.41 3.47
C ILE A 220 19.99 -10.59 4.32
N LEU A 221 19.08 -11.49 3.94
CA LEU A 221 17.90 -11.78 4.75
C LEU A 221 18.24 -12.43 6.11
N LYS A 222 19.34 -13.19 6.18
CA LYS A 222 19.85 -13.81 7.44
C LYS A 222 20.60 -12.82 8.32
N SER A 223 21.32 -11.88 7.73
CA SER A 223 22.13 -10.89 8.46
C SER A 223 21.25 -9.86 9.18
N LYS A 224 21.66 -9.45 10.39
CA LYS A 224 21.01 -8.37 11.13
C LYS A 224 21.45 -6.97 10.66
N GLU A 225 22.63 -6.86 10.09
CA GLU A 225 23.29 -5.60 9.72
C GLU A 225 23.35 -5.39 8.18
N ALA A 226 22.60 -6.20 7.42
CA ALA A 226 22.65 -6.16 5.98
C ALA A 226 22.02 -4.90 5.39
N ASP A 227 22.71 -4.33 4.42
CA ASP A 227 22.23 -3.21 3.61
C ASP A 227 21.77 -3.71 2.24
N ALA A 228 20.56 -3.33 1.84
CA ALA A 228 20.04 -3.70 0.52
C ALA A 228 20.89 -3.16 -0.64
N ARG A 229 21.64 -2.07 -0.43
CA ARG A 229 22.52 -1.46 -1.45
C ARG A 229 23.57 -2.41 -1.99
N ASP A 230 24.01 -3.39 -1.18
CA ASP A 230 25.05 -4.35 -1.55
C ASP A 230 24.62 -5.31 -2.67
N ILE A 231 23.29 -5.46 -2.90
CA ILE A 231 22.71 -6.39 -3.88
C ILE A 231 21.86 -5.71 -4.94
N ILE A 232 21.83 -4.38 -4.97
CA ILE A 232 21.07 -3.63 -5.96
C ILE A 232 21.84 -3.57 -7.28
N THR A 233 21.15 -3.88 -8.37
CA THR A 233 21.61 -3.74 -9.76
C THR A 233 20.72 -2.76 -10.49
N SER A 234 21.27 -1.88 -11.31
CA SER A 234 20.49 -0.94 -12.12
C SER A 234 20.18 -1.51 -13.49
N TYR A 235 18.90 -1.56 -13.84
CA TYR A 235 18.45 -1.79 -15.22
C TYR A 235 18.37 -0.45 -15.95
N LYS A 236 19.00 -0.36 -17.12
CA LYS A 236 19.01 0.85 -17.96
C LYS A 236 18.48 0.52 -19.36
N PHE A 237 17.51 1.29 -19.80
CA PHE A 237 16.98 1.27 -21.16
C PHE A 237 17.49 2.49 -21.92
N GLU A 238 18.29 2.25 -22.94
CA GLU A 238 18.83 3.28 -23.83
C GLU A 238 18.03 3.31 -25.13
N HIS A 239 17.69 4.49 -25.60
CA HIS A 239 17.01 4.66 -26.87
C HIS A 239 17.48 5.96 -27.53
N PRO A 240 17.79 5.97 -28.85
CA PRO A 240 18.37 7.13 -29.53
C PRO A 240 17.57 8.43 -29.41
N LYS A 241 16.26 8.34 -29.18
CA LYS A 241 15.36 9.50 -29.00
C LYS A 241 15.26 10.00 -27.57
N LEU A 242 15.92 9.36 -26.62
CA LEU A 242 15.90 9.77 -25.23
C LEU A 242 17.19 10.55 -24.91
N PRO A 243 17.09 11.70 -24.24
CA PRO A 243 18.27 12.48 -23.84
C PRO A 243 19.11 11.77 -22.78
N GLU A 244 18.47 10.92 -21.96
CA GLU A 244 19.10 10.15 -20.90
C GLU A 244 18.49 8.75 -20.84
N PRO A 245 19.25 7.73 -20.38
CA PRO A 245 18.72 6.40 -20.14
C PRO A 245 17.56 6.44 -19.16
N LEU A 246 16.52 5.65 -19.42
CA LEU A 246 15.45 5.37 -18.47
C LEU A 246 15.75 4.07 -17.75
N GLY A 247 15.34 3.94 -16.50
CA GLY A 247 15.58 2.71 -15.79
C GLY A 247 14.98 2.67 -14.40
N PHE A 248 15.28 1.59 -13.73
CA PHE A 248 14.93 1.33 -12.34
C PHE A 248 15.94 0.37 -11.75
N ASP A 249 16.00 0.33 -10.44
CA ASP A 249 16.90 -0.58 -9.74
C ASP A 249 16.22 -1.92 -9.43
N VAL A 250 17.01 -2.98 -9.31
CA VAL A 250 16.52 -4.36 -9.14
C VAL A 250 17.34 -5.06 -8.07
N ILE A 251 16.68 -5.78 -7.18
CA ILE A 251 17.24 -6.86 -6.38
C ILE A 251 16.80 -8.17 -7.03
N LEU A 252 17.74 -8.97 -7.50
CA LEU A 252 17.46 -10.23 -8.19
C LEU A 252 17.41 -11.40 -7.22
N ALA A 253 16.53 -12.36 -7.51
CA ALA A 253 16.60 -13.69 -6.89
C ALA A 253 17.91 -14.37 -7.27
N ASP A 254 18.49 -15.14 -6.36
CA ASP A 254 19.69 -15.95 -6.63
C ASP A 254 19.38 -17.46 -6.63
N GLU A 255 20.28 -18.24 -7.20
CA GLU A 255 20.12 -19.69 -7.33
C GLU A 255 20.06 -20.42 -5.97
N ASP A 256 20.60 -19.82 -4.91
CA ASP A 256 20.57 -20.41 -3.58
C ASP A 256 19.19 -20.32 -2.93
N LEU A 257 18.30 -19.43 -3.40
CA LEU A 257 16.89 -19.46 -3.04
C LEU A 257 16.16 -20.67 -3.64
N ILE A 258 16.67 -21.20 -4.76
CA ILE A 258 16.09 -22.29 -5.55
C ILE A 258 16.55 -23.66 -5.05
N SER A 259 17.79 -23.77 -4.52
CA SER A 259 18.35 -25.02 -4.07
C SER A 259 17.53 -25.59 -2.90
N ASP A 260 17.35 -26.91 -2.85
CA ASP A 260 16.62 -27.76 -1.88
C ASP A 260 16.72 -27.33 -0.39
N VAL A 261 16.43 -26.07 -0.12
CA VAL A 261 16.37 -25.59 1.25
C VAL A 261 15.06 -26.11 1.85
N ASP A 262 15.20 -27.07 2.76
CA ASP A 262 14.12 -27.49 3.64
C ASP A 262 13.37 -26.25 4.15
N GLU A 263 12.10 -26.10 3.78
CA GLU A 263 11.26 -24.93 4.13
C GLU A 263 11.24 -24.70 5.64
N ALA A 264 11.36 -25.76 6.44
CA ALA A 264 11.44 -25.68 7.90
C ALA A 264 12.76 -25.02 8.36
N LYS A 265 13.88 -25.36 7.73
CA LYS A 265 15.17 -24.71 8.00
C LYS A 265 15.16 -23.25 7.58
N LEU A 266 14.57 -22.94 6.42
CA LEU A 266 14.45 -21.56 5.95
C LEU A 266 13.60 -20.70 6.91
N LYS A 267 12.50 -21.21 7.43
CA LYS A 267 11.67 -20.53 8.44
C LYS A 267 12.45 -20.21 9.73
N GLN A 268 13.36 -21.11 10.14
CA GLN A 268 14.20 -20.90 11.31
C GLN A 268 15.28 -19.85 11.07
N GLN A 269 15.92 -19.89 9.89
CA GLN A 269 17.05 -19.03 9.55
C GLN A 269 16.63 -17.62 9.16
N VAL A 270 15.51 -17.47 8.43
CA VAL A 270 15.04 -16.19 7.90
C VAL A 270 13.72 -15.82 8.57
N LYS A 271 13.75 -14.83 9.45
CA LYS A 271 12.56 -14.34 10.16
C LYS A 271 11.52 -13.76 9.19
N LEU A 272 10.24 -13.75 9.59
CA LEU A 272 9.15 -13.25 8.76
C LEU A 272 9.35 -11.79 8.33
N HIS A 273 9.85 -10.94 9.21
CA HIS A 273 10.10 -9.52 9.00
C HIS A 273 11.42 -9.21 8.26
N ALA A 274 12.21 -10.23 7.87
CA ALA A 274 13.55 -10.02 7.32
C ALA A 274 13.57 -9.16 6.06
N LEU A 275 12.67 -9.44 5.09
CA LEU A 275 12.60 -8.64 3.86
C LEU A 275 12.23 -7.19 4.16
N ARG A 276 11.24 -6.93 5.04
CA ARG A 276 10.85 -5.57 5.40
C ARG A 276 12.02 -4.79 5.99
N ARG A 277 12.75 -5.39 6.93
CA ARG A 277 13.94 -4.79 7.54
C ARG A 277 15.00 -4.44 6.49
N VAL A 278 15.28 -5.34 5.56
CA VAL A 278 16.25 -5.09 4.47
C VAL A 278 15.79 -3.91 3.60
N LEU A 279 14.51 -3.85 3.25
CA LEU A 279 13.97 -2.75 2.43
C LEU A 279 13.92 -1.41 3.17
N GLU A 280 13.85 -1.41 4.50
CA GLU A 280 13.90 -0.18 5.31
C GLU A 280 15.21 0.57 5.16
N SER A 281 16.34 -0.10 4.90
CA SER A 281 17.65 0.55 4.70
C SER A 281 17.67 1.48 3.48
N VAL A 282 16.85 1.20 2.46
CA VAL A 282 16.82 1.95 1.20
C VAL A 282 15.48 2.67 0.95
N GLN A 283 14.52 2.54 1.86
CA GLN A 283 13.16 3.06 1.66
C GLN A 283 13.10 4.59 1.47
N GLY A 284 14.09 5.32 1.98
CA GLY A 284 14.23 6.78 1.77
C GLY A 284 14.71 7.18 0.37
N GLU A 285 15.28 6.25 -0.39
CA GLU A 285 15.90 6.53 -1.69
C GLU A 285 14.94 6.39 -2.86
N TYR A 286 13.85 5.63 -2.68
CA TYR A 286 12.88 5.33 -3.72
C TYR A 286 11.52 5.99 -3.45
N ASP A 287 10.73 6.13 -4.52
CA ASP A 287 9.32 6.51 -4.45
C ASP A 287 8.43 5.27 -4.35
N TYR A 288 8.85 4.17 -4.99
CA TYR A 288 8.14 2.87 -4.98
C TYR A 288 9.13 1.72 -4.86
N ILE A 289 8.75 0.69 -4.10
CA ILE A 289 9.41 -0.61 -4.07
C ILE A 289 8.36 -1.65 -4.50
N LEU A 290 8.61 -2.34 -5.61
CA LEU A 290 7.70 -3.35 -6.16
C LEU A 290 8.27 -4.74 -5.90
N ILE A 291 7.52 -5.61 -5.21
CA ILE A 291 7.94 -6.98 -4.91
C ILE A 291 7.17 -7.94 -5.82
N ASP A 292 7.88 -8.67 -6.68
CA ASP A 292 7.33 -9.77 -7.43
C ASP A 292 7.29 -11.03 -6.55
N ALA A 293 6.09 -11.43 -6.15
CA ALA A 293 5.89 -12.49 -5.17
C ALA A 293 5.56 -13.84 -5.85
N PRO A 294 6.02 -15.00 -5.29
CA PRO A 294 5.77 -16.32 -5.85
C PRO A 294 4.28 -16.72 -5.85
N PRO A 295 3.85 -17.62 -6.75
CA PRO A 295 2.44 -18.03 -6.91
C PRO A 295 2.01 -19.10 -5.90
N ASN A 296 2.48 -19.03 -4.65
CA ASN A 296 2.11 -19.98 -3.59
C ASN A 296 2.04 -19.27 -2.24
N TRP A 297 1.36 -19.87 -1.26
CA TRP A 297 1.31 -19.33 0.10
C TRP A 297 2.36 -20.00 1.00
N ARG A 298 3.64 -19.80 0.65
CA ARG A 298 4.80 -20.33 1.39
C ARG A 298 5.68 -19.20 1.91
N VAL A 299 6.82 -19.56 2.45
CA VAL A 299 7.73 -18.65 3.19
C VAL A 299 8.02 -17.34 2.45
N PHE A 300 8.31 -17.39 1.15
CA PHE A 300 8.64 -16.19 0.37
C PHE A 300 7.41 -15.30 0.13
N ALA A 301 6.26 -15.89 -0.26
CA ALA A 301 5.03 -15.11 -0.41
C ALA A 301 4.60 -14.43 0.90
N GLN A 302 4.70 -15.17 2.04
CA GLN A 302 4.40 -14.61 3.35
C GLN A 302 5.31 -13.42 3.68
N LYS A 303 6.63 -13.54 3.42
CA LYS A 303 7.58 -12.44 3.64
C LYS A 303 7.35 -11.26 2.70
N ALA A 304 7.02 -11.51 1.43
CA ALA A 304 6.69 -10.48 0.46
C ALA A 304 5.47 -9.65 0.91
N ILE A 305 4.39 -10.33 1.28
CA ILE A 305 3.17 -9.67 1.75
C ILE A 305 3.38 -9.01 3.11
N TYR A 306 4.13 -9.64 4.03
CA TYR A 306 4.50 -9.02 5.30
C TYR A 306 5.28 -7.71 5.09
N ALA A 307 6.21 -7.67 4.14
CA ALA A 307 7.03 -6.50 3.87
C ALA A 307 6.24 -5.34 3.23
N ALA A 308 5.17 -5.64 2.49
CA ALA A 308 4.41 -4.65 1.73
C ALA A 308 3.57 -3.71 2.60
N ASP A 309 3.33 -2.50 2.09
CA ASP A 309 2.31 -1.58 2.60
C ASP A 309 0.96 -1.87 1.92
N VAL A 310 1.00 -2.23 0.63
CA VAL A 310 -0.18 -2.63 -0.14
C VAL A 310 0.11 -3.84 -1.03
N VAL A 311 -0.95 -4.59 -1.34
CA VAL A 311 -0.89 -5.76 -2.23
C VAL A 311 -1.73 -5.48 -3.46
N LEU A 312 -1.10 -5.48 -4.64
CA LEU A 312 -1.74 -5.40 -5.94
C LEU A 312 -2.04 -6.81 -6.44
N ILE A 313 -3.28 -7.07 -6.81
CA ILE A 313 -3.76 -8.43 -7.07
C ILE A 313 -4.20 -8.58 -8.52
N PRO A 314 -3.32 -9.06 -9.43
CA PRO A 314 -3.73 -9.46 -10.77
C PRO A 314 -4.57 -10.72 -10.74
N ALA A 315 -5.64 -10.77 -11.54
CA ALA A 315 -6.45 -11.95 -11.75
C ALA A 315 -6.75 -12.14 -13.25
N ARG A 316 -7.23 -13.31 -13.63
CA ARG A 316 -7.66 -13.58 -15.01
C ARG A 316 -9.16 -13.83 -15.03
N HIS A 317 -9.85 -13.17 -15.95
CA HIS A 317 -11.30 -13.30 -16.15
C HIS A 317 -11.73 -14.69 -16.67
N ASP A 318 -10.82 -15.39 -17.34
CA ASP A 318 -11.02 -16.73 -17.93
C ASP A 318 -10.58 -17.88 -17.00
N ASN A 319 -10.20 -17.58 -15.75
CA ASN A 319 -9.70 -18.58 -14.81
C ASN A 319 -10.36 -18.43 -13.43
N LEU A 320 -11.31 -19.30 -13.15
CA LEU A 320 -12.06 -19.31 -11.88
C LEU A 320 -11.14 -19.39 -10.65
N HIS A 321 -10.11 -20.24 -10.71
CA HIS A 321 -9.15 -20.37 -9.58
C HIS A 321 -8.37 -19.10 -9.33
N SER A 322 -8.07 -18.32 -10.38
CA SER A 322 -7.43 -17.02 -10.24
C SER A 322 -8.32 -16.03 -9.47
N LEU A 323 -9.61 -16.01 -9.75
CA LEU A 323 -10.60 -15.17 -9.05
C LEU A 323 -10.79 -15.61 -7.59
N GLN A 324 -10.91 -16.93 -7.35
CA GLN A 324 -11.02 -17.50 -6.00
C GLN A 324 -9.78 -17.21 -5.16
N ASN A 325 -8.58 -17.37 -5.73
CA ASN A 325 -7.32 -17.09 -5.06
C ASN A 325 -7.14 -15.59 -4.77
N ALA A 326 -7.62 -14.70 -5.64
CA ALA A 326 -7.65 -13.27 -5.38
C ALA A 326 -8.55 -12.95 -4.16
N GLY A 327 -9.74 -13.55 -4.09
CA GLY A 327 -10.61 -13.45 -2.92
C GLY A 327 -9.95 -14.00 -1.64
N MET A 328 -9.28 -15.15 -1.73
CA MET A 328 -8.57 -15.78 -0.61
C MET A 328 -7.39 -14.91 -0.13
N ALA A 329 -6.65 -14.28 -1.03
CA ALA A 329 -5.58 -13.35 -0.65
C ALA A 329 -6.12 -12.22 0.24
N ILE A 330 -7.29 -11.68 -0.09
CA ILE A 330 -7.92 -10.56 0.64
C ILE A 330 -8.53 -11.02 1.95
N THR A 331 -9.20 -12.18 1.97
CA THR A 331 -9.96 -12.63 3.15
C THR A 331 -9.14 -13.42 4.16
N ARG A 332 -7.99 -13.97 3.76
CA ARG A 332 -7.17 -14.83 4.60
C ARG A 332 -5.71 -14.40 4.68
N PHE A 333 -5.00 -14.33 3.56
CA PHE A 333 -3.53 -14.20 3.58
C PHE A 333 -3.06 -12.83 4.03
N ILE A 334 -3.69 -11.77 3.53
CA ILE A 334 -3.38 -10.39 3.96
C ILE A 334 -3.76 -10.18 5.44
N PRO A 335 -4.95 -10.57 5.92
CA PRO A 335 -5.29 -10.52 7.35
C PRO A 335 -4.35 -11.30 8.27
N GLU A 336 -3.82 -12.45 7.83
CA GLU A 336 -2.81 -13.20 8.57
C GLU A 336 -1.54 -12.36 8.76
N MET A 337 -1.02 -11.72 7.71
CA MET A 337 0.15 -10.86 7.80
C MET A 337 -0.12 -9.56 8.58
N GLN A 338 -1.34 -9.03 8.52
CA GLN A 338 -1.76 -7.91 9.38
C GLN A 338 -1.72 -8.30 10.87
N ALA A 339 -2.18 -9.51 11.21
CA ALA A 339 -2.13 -10.01 12.58
C ALA A 339 -0.69 -10.16 13.08
N GLU A 340 0.20 -10.70 12.24
CA GLU A 340 1.63 -10.81 12.58
C GLU A 340 2.28 -9.44 12.79
N ARG A 341 2.03 -8.46 11.93
CA ARG A 341 2.60 -7.11 12.08
C ARG A 341 2.09 -6.37 13.31
N ARG A 342 0.80 -6.53 13.67
CA ARG A 342 0.24 -5.95 14.90
C ARG A 342 0.95 -6.40 16.17
N ARG A 343 1.52 -7.61 16.21
CA ARG A 343 2.33 -8.09 17.35
C ARG A 343 3.59 -7.26 17.61
N PHE A 344 4.05 -6.57 16.56
CA PHE A 344 5.22 -5.68 16.63
C PHE A 344 4.84 -4.19 16.62
N GLY A 345 3.56 -3.87 16.84
CA GLY A 345 3.09 -2.47 16.87
C GLY A 345 3.05 -1.79 15.51
N GLU A 346 3.04 -2.56 14.41
CA GLU A 346 2.99 -2.03 13.04
C GLU A 346 1.60 -2.24 12.41
N ALA A 347 1.21 -1.32 11.52
CA ALA A 347 0.10 -1.57 10.62
C ALA A 347 0.49 -2.63 9.58
N GLY A 348 -0.47 -3.47 9.21
CA GLY A 348 -0.27 -4.50 8.21
C GLY A 348 -0.55 -4.04 6.78
N PRO A 349 -0.23 -4.89 5.80
CA PRO A 349 -0.51 -4.62 4.41
C PRO A 349 -2.01 -4.47 4.13
N MET A 350 -2.37 -3.67 3.12
CA MET A 350 -3.74 -3.54 2.65
C MET A 350 -3.88 -4.10 1.24
N ALA A 351 -5.03 -4.74 0.95
CA ALA A 351 -5.36 -5.11 -0.42
C ALA A 351 -5.77 -3.88 -1.23
N LEU A 352 -5.24 -3.75 -2.44
CA LEU A 352 -5.80 -2.89 -3.47
C LEU A 352 -6.93 -3.62 -4.22
N PRO A 353 -7.83 -2.91 -4.93
CA PRO A 353 -8.79 -3.54 -5.81
C PRO A 353 -8.12 -4.52 -6.77
N ILE A 354 -8.82 -5.60 -7.11
CA ILE A 354 -8.35 -6.61 -8.07
C ILE A 354 -8.43 -6.02 -9.47
N PHE A 355 -7.44 -6.32 -10.32
CA PHE A 355 -7.56 -6.02 -11.74
C PHE A 355 -7.46 -7.28 -12.60
N MET A 356 -8.19 -7.27 -13.71
CA MET A 356 -8.16 -8.34 -14.70
C MET A 356 -6.99 -8.10 -15.64
N ASN A 357 -6.00 -8.97 -15.56
CA ASN A 357 -4.83 -8.93 -16.43
C ASN A 357 -5.02 -9.83 -17.64
N ASN A 358 -4.46 -9.42 -18.78
CA ASN A 358 -4.52 -10.18 -20.02
C ASN A 358 -5.96 -10.47 -20.47
N ALA A 359 -6.82 -9.44 -20.38
CA ALA A 359 -8.22 -9.55 -20.71
C ALA A 359 -8.41 -9.63 -22.25
N PHE A 360 -8.67 -10.84 -22.76
CA PHE A 360 -9.11 -11.03 -24.14
C PHE A 360 -10.52 -10.44 -24.35
N ARG A 361 -10.91 -10.20 -25.59
CA ARG A 361 -12.31 -10.02 -25.92
C ARG A 361 -13.07 -11.28 -25.56
N ILE A 362 -13.91 -11.18 -24.53
CA ILE A 362 -14.78 -12.26 -24.08
C ILE A 362 -16.18 -12.02 -24.65
N SER A 363 -16.89 -13.11 -24.94
CA SER A 363 -18.29 -13.04 -25.32
C SER A 363 -19.14 -12.58 -24.13
N ASP A 364 -20.32 -12.03 -24.40
CA ASP A 364 -21.25 -11.63 -23.33
C ASP A 364 -21.61 -12.81 -22.41
N ALA A 365 -21.74 -14.03 -22.97
CA ALA A 365 -21.98 -15.24 -22.19
C ALA A 365 -20.81 -15.54 -21.21
N GLN A 366 -19.56 -15.41 -21.66
CA GLN A 366 -18.40 -15.59 -20.78
C GLN A 366 -18.32 -14.49 -19.72
N LEU A 367 -18.64 -13.24 -20.08
CA LEU A 367 -18.70 -12.13 -19.14
C LEU A 367 -19.74 -12.38 -18.05
N GLN A 368 -20.93 -12.88 -18.42
CA GLN A 368 -21.96 -13.26 -17.46
C GLN A 368 -21.50 -14.37 -16.52
N LEU A 369 -20.85 -15.43 -17.05
CA LEU A 369 -20.31 -16.52 -16.22
C LEU A 369 -19.26 -16.00 -15.23
N MET A 370 -18.38 -15.11 -15.66
CA MET A 370 -17.41 -14.47 -14.77
C MET A 370 -18.11 -13.66 -13.66
N HIS A 371 -19.11 -12.85 -14.00
CA HIS A 371 -19.85 -12.07 -12.99
C HIS A 371 -20.60 -12.99 -12.01
N GLN A 372 -21.18 -14.11 -12.48
CA GLN A 372 -21.80 -15.11 -11.61
C GLN A 372 -20.78 -15.73 -10.64
N ALA A 373 -19.59 -16.09 -11.15
CA ALA A 373 -18.51 -16.62 -10.32
C ALA A 373 -18.06 -15.61 -9.25
N VAL A 374 -17.86 -14.35 -9.64
CA VAL A 374 -17.50 -13.27 -8.71
C VAL A 374 -18.60 -13.01 -7.70
N ALA A 375 -19.87 -13.01 -8.11
CA ALA A 375 -21.01 -12.85 -7.20
C ALA A 375 -21.06 -13.98 -6.16
N LYS A 376 -20.74 -15.23 -6.57
CA LYS A 376 -20.61 -16.35 -5.63
C LYS A 376 -19.45 -16.13 -4.65
N ILE A 377 -18.28 -15.74 -5.12
CA ILE A 377 -17.10 -15.46 -4.26
C ILE A 377 -17.44 -14.36 -3.23
N ILE A 378 -18.13 -13.29 -3.65
CA ILE A 378 -18.58 -12.22 -2.77
C ILE A 378 -19.57 -12.74 -1.73
N LYS A 379 -20.55 -13.54 -2.16
CA LYS A 379 -21.53 -14.15 -1.27
C LYS A 379 -20.89 -15.06 -0.23
N ASP A 380 -19.95 -15.90 -0.66
CA ASP A 380 -19.20 -16.81 0.22
C ASP A 380 -18.37 -16.01 1.25
N GLY A 381 -17.74 -14.91 0.84
CA GLY A 381 -17.02 -14.00 1.75
C GLY A 381 -17.93 -13.39 2.83
N ARG A 382 -19.12 -12.91 2.44
CA ARG A 382 -20.11 -12.35 3.39
C ARG A 382 -20.71 -13.41 4.33
N SER A 383 -20.77 -14.66 3.89
CA SER A 383 -21.28 -15.80 4.68
C SER A 383 -20.20 -16.43 5.56
N SER A 384 -18.95 -16.04 5.40
CA SER A 384 -17.82 -16.51 6.22
C SER A 384 -17.92 -16.00 7.67
N PRO A 385 -17.24 -16.62 8.64
CA PRO A 385 -17.20 -16.13 10.02
C PRO A 385 -16.74 -14.66 10.14
N THR A 386 -15.87 -14.22 9.25
CA THR A 386 -15.36 -12.83 9.20
C THR A 386 -16.33 -11.87 8.53
N LYS A 387 -17.39 -12.34 7.86
CA LYS A 387 -18.39 -11.53 7.13
C LYS A 387 -17.78 -10.49 6.19
N PHE A 388 -16.74 -10.88 5.46
CA PHE A 388 -15.93 -9.97 4.65
C PHE A 388 -16.64 -9.59 3.33
N ASP A 389 -16.80 -8.30 3.06
CA ASP A 389 -17.38 -7.83 1.79
C ASP A 389 -16.29 -7.60 0.73
N LEU A 390 -16.23 -8.49 -0.26
CA LEU A 390 -15.32 -8.43 -1.39
C LEU A 390 -15.79 -7.49 -2.52
N THR A 391 -16.99 -6.92 -2.42
CA THR A 391 -17.55 -6.06 -3.48
C THR A 391 -16.63 -4.89 -3.87
N PRO A 392 -16.03 -4.12 -2.92
CA PRO A 392 -15.17 -3.00 -3.27
C PRO A 392 -13.88 -3.41 -3.98
N TYR A 393 -13.47 -4.67 -3.83
CA TYR A 393 -12.25 -5.18 -4.43
C TYR A 393 -12.45 -5.69 -5.86
N PHE A 394 -13.58 -6.33 -6.15
CA PHE A 394 -13.93 -6.75 -7.51
C PHE A 394 -14.56 -5.62 -8.32
N TYR A 395 -15.37 -4.78 -7.68
CA TYR A 395 -16.12 -3.70 -8.32
C TYR A 395 -15.84 -2.37 -7.61
N PRO A 396 -14.68 -1.75 -7.83
CA PRO A 396 -14.24 -0.56 -7.06
C PRO A 396 -15.13 0.66 -7.27
N LYS A 397 -15.92 0.69 -8.38
CA LYS A 397 -16.86 1.78 -8.71
C LYS A 397 -18.29 1.50 -8.27
N PHE A 398 -18.54 0.32 -7.68
CA PHE A 398 -19.86 -0.04 -7.18
C PHE A 398 -20.27 0.85 -6.00
N ARG A 399 -21.47 1.42 -6.07
CA ARG A 399 -22.08 2.21 -4.98
C ARG A 399 -23.52 1.79 -4.76
N LYS A 400 -24.02 1.97 -3.53
CA LYS A 400 -25.43 1.74 -3.19
C LYS A 400 -26.29 2.70 -4.04
N GLY A 401 -27.13 2.17 -4.93
CA GLY A 401 -27.93 2.97 -5.88
C GLY A 401 -27.36 3.07 -7.29
N HIS A 402 -26.07 2.76 -7.51
CA HIS A 402 -25.46 2.70 -8.83
C HIS A 402 -24.62 1.45 -8.98
N LYS A 403 -25.17 0.42 -9.63
CA LYS A 403 -24.51 -0.88 -9.81
C LYS A 403 -23.51 -0.83 -10.97
N ASP A 404 -22.39 -0.15 -10.76
CA ASP A 404 -21.28 -0.20 -11.71
C ASP A 404 -20.44 -1.47 -11.45
N LEU A 405 -20.57 -2.46 -12.33
CA LEU A 405 -19.85 -3.73 -12.27
C LEU A 405 -18.57 -3.71 -13.12
N ARG A 406 -18.09 -2.55 -13.53
CA ARG A 406 -16.81 -2.46 -14.27
C ARG A 406 -15.65 -2.81 -13.37
N MET A 407 -14.84 -3.72 -13.87
CA MET A 407 -13.56 -4.10 -13.23
C MET A 407 -12.41 -3.31 -13.86
N ILE A 408 -11.39 -3.07 -13.08
CA ILE A 408 -10.12 -2.56 -13.63
C ILE A 408 -9.51 -3.68 -14.47
N SER A 409 -9.04 -3.36 -15.67
CA SER A 409 -8.49 -4.38 -16.57
C SER A 409 -7.35 -3.85 -17.42
N ILE A 410 -6.40 -4.74 -17.73
CA ILE A 410 -5.39 -4.60 -18.78
C ILE A 410 -5.75 -5.59 -19.88
N PRO A 411 -5.94 -5.13 -21.13
CA PRO A 411 -6.26 -6.00 -22.25
C PRO A 411 -5.06 -6.91 -22.60
N TYR A 412 -5.35 -8.00 -23.29
CA TYR A 412 -4.31 -8.80 -23.95
C TYR A 412 -3.53 -7.95 -24.96
N MET A 413 -2.22 -8.06 -24.91
CA MET A 413 -1.32 -7.36 -25.81
C MET A 413 -0.22 -8.29 -26.30
N ALA A 414 -0.22 -8.61 -27.59
CA ALA A 414 0.85 -9.40 -28.23
C ALA A 414 2.25 -8.76 -28.07
N TYR A 415 2.30 -7.46 -27.83
CA TYR A 415 3.55 -6.73 -27.56
C TYR A 415 4.27 -7.19 -26.30
N ILE A 416 3.57 -7.78 -25.33
CA ILE A 416 4.19 -8.30 -24.09
C ILE A 416 5.17 -9.41 -24.46
N SER A 417 4.73 -10.47 -25.15
CA SER A 417 5.63 -11.57 -25.53
C SER A 417 6.79 -11.09 -26.42
N ARG A 418 6.54 -10.14 -27.31
CA ARG A 418 7.62 -9.57 -28.11
C ARG A 418 8.64 -8.81 -27.27
N ALA A 419 8.21 -8.09 -26.26
CA ALA A 419 9.06 -7.34 -25.34
C ALA A 419 9.95 -8.31 -24.52
N ASP A 420 9.40 -9.43 -24.08
CA ASP A 420 10.14 -10.47 -23.35
C ASP A 420 11.34 -10.99 -24.17
N PHE A 421 11.15 -11.27 -25.46
CA PHE A 421 12.27 -11.66 -26.36
C PHE A 421 13.29 -10.54 -26.59
N MET A 422 12.93 -9.30 -26.35
CA MET A 422 13.83 -8.15 -26.47
C MET A 422 14.53 -7.82 -25.15
N HIS A 423 14.18 -8.48 -24.05
CA HIS A 423 14.60 -8.15 -22.69
C HIS A 423 14.32 -6.70 -22.27
N ILE A 424 13.19 -6.16 -22.73
CA ILE A 424 12.78 -4.77 -22.48
C ILE A 424 11.34 -4.78 -21.98
N PRO A 425 11.01 -4.14 -20.85
CA PRO A 425 9.62 -3.95 -20.44
C PRO A 425 8.78 -3.33 -21.57
N ALA A 426 7.62 -3.92 -21.87
CA ALA A 426 6.78 -3.49 -23.01
C ALA A 426 6.38 -2.03 -22.92
N ALA A 427 6.24 -1.47 -21.72
CA ALA A 427 5.94 -0.06 -21.50
C ALA A 427 7.05 0.88 -21.99
N PHE A 428 8.31 0.44 -22.03
CA PHE A 428 9.40 1.20 -22.65
C PHE A 428 9.36 1.08 -24.17
N ALA A 429 9.16 -0.14 -24.68
CA ALA A 429 9.29 -0.44 -26.11
C ALA A 429 8.06 -0.03 -26.93
N PHE A 430 6.84 -0.17 -26.40
CA PHE A 430 5.61 -0.08 -27.18
C PHE A 430 4.61 0.92 -26.59
N LYS A 431 4.20 1.90 -27.40
CA LYS A 431 3.21 2.93 -26.98
C LYS A 431 1.89 2.34 -26.46
N PRO A 432 1.25 1.33 -27.12
CA PRO A 432 0.00 0.76 -26.61
C PRO A 432 0.15 0.13 -25.21
N ALA A 433 1.26 -0.58 -24.95
CA ALA A 433 1.53 -1.13 -23.62
C ALA A 433 1.73 -0.02 -22.59
N ARG A 434 2.51 1.02 -22.94
CA ARG A 434 2.73 2.19 -22.10
C ARG A 434 1.40 2.87 -21.70
N GLU A 435 0.48 3.07 -22.63
CA GLU A 435 -0.82 3.69 -22.36
C GLU A 435 -1.66 2.86 -21.38
N GLN A 436 -1.69 1.53 -21.54
CA GLN A 436 -2.45 0.65 -20.65
C GLN A 436 -1.87 0.64 -19.23
N TYR A 437 -0.55 0.52 -19.10
CA TYR A 437 0.08 0.56 -17.77
C TYR A 437 0.05 1.96 -17.16
N LEU A 438 0.08 3.03 -17.95
CA LEU A 438 -0.15 4.39 -17.46
C LEU A 438 -1.57 4.55 -16.89
N ASN A 439 -2.58 3.96 -17.53
CA ASN A 439 -3.94 3.95 -17.00
C ASN A 439 -4.02 3.18 -15.67
N LEU A 440 -3.33 2.03 -15.58
CA LEU A 440 -3.25 1.27 -14.35
C LEU A 440 -2.56 2.08 -13.23
N VAL A 441 -1.44 2.75 -13.53
CA VAL A 441 -0.75 3.63 -12.58
C VAL A 441 -1.64 4.78 -12.13
N LYS A 442 -2.38 5.39 -13.05
CA LYS A 442 -3.35 6.45 -12.70
C LYS A 442 -4.51 5.95 -11.86
N GLU A 443 -4.97 4.72 -12.07
CA GLU A 443 -6.07 4.16 -11.29
C GLU A 443 -5.67 3.90 -9.84
N TYR A 444 -4.47 3.38 -9.58
CA TYR A 444 -4.02 2.97 -8.26
C TYR A 444 -3.15 3.98 -7.53
N PHE A 445 -2.27 4.69 -8.23
CA PHE A 445 -1.14 5.39 -7.59
C PHE A 445 -1.12 6.91 -7.81
N LEU A 446 -1.75 7.42 -8.88
CA LEU A 446 -1.72 8.86 -9.22
C LEU A 446 -3.18 9.45 -9.25
#